data_0e92d15b48587d14b1f7c808bfc02292
#
_entry.id   0e92d15b48587d14b1f7c808bfc02292
#
_cell.length_a   1.000
_cell.length_b   1.000
_cell.length_c   1.000
_cell.angle_alpha   90.00
_cell.angle_beta   90.00
_cell.angle_gamma   90.00
#
_symmetry.space_group_name_H-M   'P 1'
#
loop_
_entity.id
_entity.type
_entity.pdbx_description
1 polymer ?
#
loop_
_entity_poly.entity_id
_entity_poly.type
_entity_poly.pdbx_seq_one_letter_code
_entity_poly.pdbx_strand_id
1 'polypeptide(L)'
;MTKELTLPSGKIAMIKKGKGIDLLNAQKNSNSSDEIPYALIAQLTEIDGQSIVYEDVLEMDLEDVLAIQTEITGGSKKEATSLTVKQ
;
A
#
# COMPACT_ATOMS: atom_id res chain seq x y z
N MET A 1 -1.48 14.07 -5.28
CA MET A 1 -0.04 13.92 -5.33
C MET A 1 0.38 12.49 -5.41
N THR A 2 1.47 12.26 -6.06
CA THR A 2 1.99 10.92 -6.28
C THR A 2 3.44 10.88 -5.81
N LYS A 3 3.81 9.81 -5.16
CA LYS A 3 5.18 9.63 -4.69
C LYS A 3 5.83 8.47 -5.41
N GLU A 4 7.02 8.68 -5.89
CA GLU A 4 7.78 7.62 -6.55
C GLU A 4 8.63 6.88 -5.52
N LEU A 5 8.61 5.56 -5.58
CA LEU A 5 9.36 4.73 -4.67
C LEU A 5 10.03 3.61 -5.45
N THR A 6 11.34 3.49 -5.29
CA THR A 6 12.06 2.37 -5.87
C THR A 6 11.95 1.19 -4.93
N LEU A 7 11.37 0.10 -5.43
CA LEU A 7 11.12 -1.09 -4.61
C LEU A 7 12.40 -1.92 -4.47
N PRO A 8 12.47 -2.75 -3.45
CA PRO A 8 13.65 -3.62 -3.29
C PRO A 8 13.94 -4.49 -4.51
N SER A 9 12.89 -4.87 -5.25
CA SER A 9 13.07 -5.68 -6.45
C SER A 9 13.62 -4.88 -7.63
N GLY A 10 13.68 -3.56 -7.51
CA GLY A 10 14.14 -2.69 -8.59
C GLY A 10 13.03 -2.05 -9.38
N LYS A 11 11.79 -2.46 -9.16
CA LYS A 11 10.66 -1.85 -9.85
C LYS A 11 10.37 -0.48 -9.28
N ILE A 12 9.68 0.33 -10.06
CA ILE A 12 9.31 1.68 -9.63
C ILE A 12 7.82 1.73 -9.33
N ALA A 13 7.50 2.10 -8.11
CA ALA A 13 6.11 2.25 -7.69
C ALA A 13 5.76 3.74 -7.64
N MET A 14 4.60 4.08 -8.20
CA MET A 14 4.04 5.42 -8.09
C MET A 14 2.85 5.30 -7.17
N ILE A 15 2.90 5.95 -6.03
CA ILE A 15 1.91 5.79 -4.98
C ILE A 15 1.15 7.09 -4.79
N LYS A 16 -0.17 7.03 -4.94
CA LYS A 16 -0.99 8.22 -4.75
C LYS A 16 -1.23 8.45 -3.29
N LYS A 17 -1.41 9.71 -2.92
CA LYS A 17 -1.81 10.03 -1.56
C LYS A 17 -3.24 9.58 -1.37
N GLY A 18 -3.48 8.73 -0.38
CA GLY A 18 -4.80 8.19 -0.12
C GLY A 18 -5.70 9.15 0.64
N LYS A 19 -6.99 8.94 0.48
CA LYS A 19 -8.01 9.66 1.20
C LYS A 19 -8.94 8.65 1.86
N GLY A 20 -9.82 9.14 2.73
CA GLY A 20 -10.76 8.25 3.39
C GLY A 20 -11.62 7.46 2.43
N ILE A 21 -12.02 8.08 1.30
CA ILE A 21 -12.82 7.36 0.31
C ILE A 21 -12.06 6.17 -0.27
N ASP A 22 -10.74 6.29 -0.37
CA ASP A 22 -9.94 5.19 -0.88
C ASP A 22 -9.99 4.00 0.06
N LEU A 23 -9.96 4.24 1.36
CA LEU A 23 -10.09 3.17 2.32
C LEU A 23 -11.46 2.51 2.23
N LEU A 24 -12.50 3.32 2.10
CA LEU A 24 -13.85 2.79 1.97
C LEU A 24 -13.97 1.90 0.74
N ASN A 25 -13.41 2.34 -0.39
CA ASN A 25 -13.45 1.55 -1.60
C ASN A 25 -12.68 0.25 -1.45
N ALA A 26 -11.54 0.30 -0.75
CA ALA A 26 -10.78 -0.92 -0.50
C ALA A 26 -11.59 -1.90 0.36
N GLN A 27 -12.32 -1.38 1.34
CA GLN A 27 -13.17 -2.24 2.17
C GLN A 27 -14.27 -2.89 1.35
N LYS A 28 -14.86 -2.14 0.43
CA LYS A 28 -15.93 -2.68 -0.41
C LYS A 28 -15.42 -3.76 -1.35
N ASN A 29 -14.16 -3.66 -1.76
CA ASN A 29 -13.59 -4.60 -2.71
C ASN A 29 -12.93 -5.79 -2.03
N SER A 30 -12.98 -5.86 -0.71
CA SER A 30 -12.35 -6.92 0.05
C SER A 30 -13.38 -7.88 0.56
N ASN A 31 -13.01 -9.15 0.68
CA ASN A 31 -13.90 -10.16 1.21
C ASN A 31 -13.77 -10.30 2.72
N SER A 32 -12.67 -9.82 3.28
CA SER A 32 -12.48 -9.86 4.72
C SER A 32 -11.57 -8.70 5.11
N SER A 33 -11.53 -8.40 6.39
CA SER A 33 -10.70 -7.30 6.87
C SER A 33 -9.22 -7.55 6.63
N ASP A 34 -8.80 -8.79 6.54
CA ASP A 34 -7.41 -9.12 6.29
C ASP A 34 -6.94 -8.68 4.91
N GLU A 35 -7.88 -8.57 3.98
CA GLU A 35 -7.55 -8.23 2.60
C GLU A 35 -7.51 -6.72 2.36
N ILE A 36 -8.05 -5.95 3.28
CA ILE A 36 -8.18 -4.51 3.05
C ILE A 36 -6.84 -3.84 2.75
N PRO A 37 -5.75 -4.12 3.49
CA PRO A 37 -4.47 -3.47 3.17
C PRO A 37 -4.01 -3.77 1.75
N TYR A 38 -4.23 -4.98 1.27
CA TYR A 38 -3.78 -5.35 -0.07
C TYR A 38 -4.63 -4.67 -1.14
N ALA A 39 -5.93 -4.57 -0.90
CA ALA A 39 -6.80 -3.85 -1.84
C ALA A 39 -6.44 -2.38 -1.88
N LEU A 40 -6.08 -1.81 -0.74
CA LEU A 40 -5.70 -0.40 -0.69
C LEU A 40 -4.39 -0.17 -1.44
N ILE A 41 -3.43 -1.07 -1.29
CA ILE A 41 -2.17 -0.97 -2.04
C ILE A 41 -2.46 -0.98 -3.53
N ALA A 42 -3.29 -1.91 -3.99
CA ALA A 42 -3.61 -1.99 -5.42
C ALA A 42 -4.27 -0.71 -5.90
N GLN A 43 -5.15 -0.15 -5.08
CA GLN A 43 -5.90 1.02 -5.49
C GLN A 43 -5.03 2.26 -5.63
N LEU A 44 -4.01 2.40 -4.79
CA LEU A 44 -3.21 3.61 -4.74
C LEU A 44 -1.91 3.52 -5.53
N THR A 45 -1.56 2.36 -6.06
CA THR A 45 -0.21 2.13 -6.57
C THR A 45 -0.22 1.73 -8.05
N GLU A 46 0.75 2.26 -8.80
CA GLU A 46 1.07 1.78 -10.14
C GLU A 46 2.50 1.28 -10.10
N ILE A 47 2.75 0.17 -10.79
CA ILE A 47 4.10 -0.40 -10.87
C ILE A 47 4.59 -0.28 -12.30
N ASP A 48 5.74 0.38 -12.47
CA ASP A 48 6.35 0.59 -13.79
C ASP A 48 5.33 1.20 -14.76
N GLY A 49 4.49 2.09 -14.24
CA GLY A 49 3.54 2.82 -15.07
C GLY A 49 2.24 2.09 -15.32
N GLN A 50 2.03 0.93 -14.72
CA GLN A 50 0.81 0.16 -14.95
C GLN A 50 0.02 0.01 -13.66
N SER A 51 -1.31 0.11 -13.81
CA SER A 51 -2.20 -0.13 -12.68
C SER A 51 -2.13 -1.60 -12.29
N ILE A 52 -2.27 -1.87 -11.00
CA ILE A 52 -2.26 -3.23 -10.50
C ILE A 52 -3.58 -3.51 -9.79
N VAL A 53 -3.92 -4.78 -9.70
CA VAL A 53 -5.12 -5.20 -9.00
C VAL A 53 -4.73 -6.01 -7.77
N TYR A 54 -5.72 -6.35 -6.97
CA TYR A 54 -5.51 -7.06 -5.72
C TYR A 54 -4.67 -8.33 -5.92
N GLU A 55 -4.99 -9.10 -6.96
CA GLU A 55 -4.26 -10.34 -7.21
C GLU A 55 -2.79 -10.09 -7.51
N ASP A 56 -2.49 -8.98 -8.17
CA ASP A 56 -1.10 -8.64 -8.45
C ASP A 56 -0.33 -8.41 -7.16
N VAL A 57 -0.98 -7.78 -6.19
CA VAL A 57 -0.32 -7.53 -4.90
C VAL A 57 0.03 -8.83 -4.20
N LEU A 58 -0.86 -9.81 -4.30
CA LEU A 58 -0.61 -11.11 -3.67
C LEU A 58 0.56 -11.84 -4.30
N GLU A 59 0.87 -11.53 -5.56
CA GLU A 59 1.98 -12.17 -6.28
C GLU A 59 3.30 -11.42 -6.11
N MET A 60 3.27 -10.24 -5.53
CA MET A 60 4.48 -9.43 -5.40
C MET A 60 5.39 -9.98 -4.30
N ASP A 61 6.66 -9.66 -4.40
CA ASP A 61 7.60 -9.99 -3.34
C ASP A 61 7.17 -9.33 -2.04
N LEU A 62 7.33 -10.03 -0.95
CA LEU A 62 6.93 -9.51 0.36
C LEU A 62 7.61 -8.17 0.65
N GLU A 63 8.89 -8.06 0.30
CA GLU A 63 9.62 -6.82 0.55
C GLU A 63 9.01 -5.64 -0.16
N ASP A 64 8.54 -5.86 -1.39
CA ASP A 64 7.92 -4.80 -2.16
C ASP A 64 6.59 -4.39 -1.53
N VAL A 65 5.79 -5.37 -1.12
CA VAL A 65 4.52 -5.07 -0.49
C VAL A 65 4.71 -4.28 0.79
N LEU A 66 5.67 -4.68 1.61
CA LEU A 66 5.93 -3.98 2.86
C LEU A 66 6.44 -2.57 2.62
N ALA A 67 7.27 -2.38 1.60
CA ALA A 67 7.77 -1.04 1.28
C ALA A 67 6.63 -0.11 0.88
N ILE A 68 5.72 -0.60 0.05
CA ILE A 68 4.58 0.21 -0.37
C ILE A 68 3.66 0.49 0.81
N GLN A 69 3.40 -0.51 1.62
CA GLN A 69 2.51 -0.34 2.77
C GLN A 69 3.06 0.70 3.73
N THR A 70 4.35 0.65 3.99
CA THR A 70 4.99 1.63 4.86
C THR A 70 4.83 3.04 4.31
N GLU A 71 4.99 3.18 3.00
CA GLU A 71 4.86 4.49 2.38
C GLU A 71 3.42 5.01 2.46
N ILE A 72 2.46 4.14 2.24
CA ILE A 72 1.05 4.54 2.28
C ILE A 72 0.66 5.01 3.68
N THR A 73 1.12 4.31 4.70
CA THR A 73 0.77 4.65 6.07
C THR A 73 1.63 5.79 6.62
N GLY A 74 2.62 6.22 5.88
CA GLY A 74 3.53 7.25 6.36
C GLY A 74 4.41 6.76 7.46
N GLY A 75 4.53 5.46 7.58
CA GLY A 75 5.06 4.87 8.78
C GLY A 75 6.51 4.82 8.91
N SER A 76 7.20 5.46 8.09
CA SER A 76 8.58 5.43 8.37
C SER A 76 8.89 6.27 9.55
N LYS A 77 8.03 7.02 10.10
CA LYS A 77 8.30 7.70 11.15
C LYS A 77 7.65 7.34 12.21
N LYS A 78 7.62 7.25 12.70
CA LYS A 78 7.26 7.11 13.70
C LYS A 78 6.23 6.74 14.06
N GLU A 79 5.78 6.70 13.94
CA GLU A 79 4.88 6.41 14.38
C GLU A 79 4.58 5.33 14.46
N ALA A 80 4.97 4.98 13.84
CA ALA A 80 4.63 3.80 13.94
C ALA A 80 4.79 3.43 15.15
N THR A 81 5.40 3.89 15.69
CA THR A 81 5.60 3.52 16.81
C THR A 81 4.75 3.84 17.67
N SER A 82 4.42 4.67 17.68
CA SER A 82 3.70 4.97 18.61
C SER A 82 2.54 4.30 18.65
N LEU A 83 2.11 3.95 17.99
CA LEU A 83 1.01 3.39 18.09
C LEU A 83 1.04 2.24 18.61
N THR A 84 1.68 1.86 18.59
CA THR A 84 1.75 0.79 19.05
C THR A 84 2.01 0.68 20.19
N VAL A 85 2.21 1.17 20.59
CA VAL A 85 2.50 1.09 21.59
C VAL A 85 1.83 1.31 22.43
N LYS A 86 1.49 1.48 22.59
CA LYS A 86 1.00 1.56 23.31
C LYS A 86 0.48 0.94 23.69
N GLN A 87 0.53 0.64 23.68
CA GLN A 87 0.28 0.07 24.04
C GLN A 87 0.27 -0.29 24.48
#